data_e2b072d5ee9f67e5f97968a3e56e45af
#
_entry.id   e2b072d5ee9f67e5f97968a3e56e45af
#
_cell.length_a   1.000
_cell.length_b   1.000
_cell.length_c   1.000
_cell.angle_alpha   90.00
_cell.angle_beta   90.00
_cell.angle_gamma   90.00
#
_symmetry.space_group_name_H-M   'P 1'
#
loop_
_entity.id
_entity.type
_entity.pdbx_description
1 polymer ?
#
loop_
_entity_poly.entity_id
_entity_poly.type
_entity_poly.pdbx_seq_one_letter_code
_entity_poly.pdbx_strand_id
1 'polypeptide(L)'
;MNLRLILRIARTELAVLFYSPVAWLLLVAFTCQVGFDFMNILTEIVKIKALGNTITFSVTAGFVLGLKGIYEVIQETIYLYIPLLTMNLMSREYSSGSIKLLYSSPVSSVQIIVGKFVSMVVFALIFVVILALPTIVMFISVPHVDITLILAGLLSMFLLILTYCSIGLFMTTLTSYQVVA
;
A
#
# COMPACT_ATOMS: atom_id res chain seq x y z
N MET A 1 -18.84 -21.57 3.72
CA MET A 1 -18.00 -20.39 4.11
C MET A 1 -18.92 -19.21 4.37
N ASN A 2 -19.04 -18.74 5.62
CA ASN A 2 -19.94 -17.63 5.98
C ASN A 2 -19.29 -16.28 5.67
N LEU A 3 -19.69 -15.64 4.57
CA LEU A 3 -19.18 -14.33 4.15
C LEU A 3 -19.38 -13.24 5.22
N ARG A 4 -20.51 -13.28 5.94
CA ARG A 4 -20.78 -12.35 7.05
C ARG A 4 -19.76 -12.45 8.19
N LEU A 5 -19.28 -13.66 8.46
CA LEU A 5 -18.25 -13.89 9.48
C LEU A 5 -16.90 -13.33 9.03
N ILE A 6 -16.52 -13.57 7.79
CA ILE A 6 -15.26 -13.04 7.19
C ILE A 6 -15.26 -11.51 7.25
N LEU A 7 -16.35 -10.87 6.83
CA LEU A 7 -16.47 -9.40 6.89
C LEU A 7 -16.44 -8.86 8.33
N ARG A 8 -16.99 -9.58 9.29
CA ARG A 8 -16.92 -9.19 10.70
C ARG A 8 -15.49 -9.28 11.23
N ILE A 9 -14.76 -10.35 10.90
CA ILE A 9 -13.33 -10.50 11.24
C ILE A 9 -12.54 -9.36 10.57
N ALA A 10 -12.71 -9.15 9.26
CA ALA A 10 -12.02 -8.09 8.54
C ALA A 10 -12.25 -6.71 9.14
N ARG A 11 -13.48 -6.39 9.55
CA ARG A 11 -13.81 -5.12 10.20
C ARG A 11 -13.13 -4.98 11.56
N THR A 12 -13.06 -6.04 12.35
CA THR A 12 -12.37 -6.05 13.64
C THR A 12 -10.87 -5.85 13.45
N GLU A 13 -10.25 -6.56 12.51
CA GLU A 13 -8.83 -6.42 12.20
C GLU A 13 -8.50 -5.02 11.67
N LEU A 14 -9.33 -4.48 10.80
CA LEU A 14 -9.19 -3.12 10.29
C LEU A 14 -9.27 -2.09 11.43
N ALA A 15 -10.22 -2.25 12.34
CA ALA A 15 -10.33 -1.39 13.52
C ALA A 15 -9.06 -1.46 14.38
N VAL A 16 -8.51 -2.65 14.61
CA VAL A 16 -7.26 -2.84 15.34
C VAL A 16 -6.08 -2.14 14.66
N LEU A 17 -5.99 -2.20 13.33
CA LEU A 17 -4.97 -1.48 12.56
C LEU A 17 -5.11 0.04 12.74
N PHE A 18 -6.31 0.58 12.62
CA PHE A 18 -6.56 2.02 12.79
C PHE A 18 -6.39 2.51 14.23
N TYR A 19 -6.55 1.65 15.24
CA TYR A 19 -6.22 1.99 16.64
C TYR A 19 -4.71 1.89 16.92
N SER A 20 -3.92 1.30 16.01
CA SER A 20 -2.47 1.21 16.16
C SER A 20 -1.79 2.54 15.81
N PRO A 21 -0.99 3.13 16.70
CA PRO A 21 -0.21 4.34 16.38
C PRO A 21 0.81 4.09 15.26
N VAL A 22 1.29 2.86 15.13
CA VAL A 22 2.25 2.46 14.08
C VAL A 22 1.63 2.60 12.69
N ALA A 23 0.37 2.18 12.52
CA ALA A 23 -0.31 2.30 11.22
C ALA A 23 -0.47 3.77 10.79
N TRP A 24 -0.80 4.66 11.72
CA TRP A 24 -0.87 6.10 11.44
C TRP A 24 0.49 6.70 11.11
N LEU A 25 1.53 6.33 11.86
CA LEU A 25 2.89 6.77 11.58
C LEU A 25 3.33 6.36 10.17
N LEU A 26 3.04 5.11 9.76
CA LEU A 26 3.34 4.62 8.41
C LEU A 26 2.56 5.38 7.33
N LEU A 27 1.27 5.66 7.56
CA LEU A 27 0.47 6.46 6.61
C LEU A 27 0.99 7.88 6.47
N VAL A 28 1.35 8.53 7.57
CA VAL A 28 1.94 9.89 7.54
C VAL A 28 3.29 9.88 6.83
N ALA A 29 4.18 8.94 7.20
CA ALA A 29 5.48 8.81 6.56
C ALA A 29 5.36 8.58 5.05
N PHE A 30 4.46 7.68 4.63
CA PHE A 30 4.19 7.40 3.22
C PHE A 30 3.64 8.64 2.50
N THR A 31 2.69 9.36 3.11
CA THR A 31 2.13 10.57 2.51
C THR A 31 3.19 11.68 2.35
N CYS A 32 4.05 11.87 3.35
CA CYS A 32 5.17 12.81 3.27
C CYS A 32 6.15 12.41 2.17
N GLN A 33 6.48 11.13 2.06
CA GLN A 33 7.36 10.62 1.01
C GLN A 33 6.77 10.84 -0.38
N VAL A 34 5.51 10.45 -0.61
CA VAL A 34 4.81 10.67 -1.90
C VAL A 34 4.82 12.15 -2.28
N GLY A 35 4.58 13.04 -1.31
CA GLY A 35 4.61 14.48 -1.53
C GLY A 35 6.01 14.99 -1.89
N PHE A 36 7.04 14.49 -1.21
CA PHE A 36 8.44 14.86 -1.47
C PHE A 36 8.90 14.38 -2.86
N ASP A 37 8.60 13.14 -3.22
CA ASP A 37 8.95 12.56 -4.51
C ASP A 37 8.22 13.29 -5.65
N PHE A 38 6.95 13.65 -5.46
CA PHE A 38 6.19 14.45 -6.40
C PHE A 38 6.84 15.81 -6.65
N MET A 39 7.29 16.52 -5.61
CA MET A 39 7.97 17.81 -5.74
C MET A 39 9.31 17.69 -6.45
N ASN A 40 10.07 16.63 -6.20
CA ASN A 40 11.33 16.35 -6.89
C ASN A 40 11.12 16.15 -8.39
N ILE A 41 10.13 15.34 -8.76
CA ILE A 41 9.79 15.06 -10.18
C ILE A 41 9.33 16.34 -10.88
N LEU A 42 8.48 17.15 -10.24
CA LEU A 42 8.06 18.45 -10.80
C LEU A 42 9.24 19.37 -11.03
N THR A 43 10.18 19.45 -10.08
CA THR A 43 11.37 20.28 -10.21
C THR A 43 12.23 19.84 -11.36
N GLU A 44 12.43 18.55 -11.59
CA GLU A 44 13.17 18.01 -12.74
C GLU A 44 12.47 18.31 -14.07
N ILE A 45 11.14 18.15 -14.16
CA ILE A 45 10.37 18.49 -15.35
C ILE A 45 10.51 19.99 -15.70
N VAL A 46 10.43 20.87 -14.70
CA VAL A 46 10.58 22.32 -14.88
C VAL A 46 11.98 22.68 -15.35
N LYS A 47 13.04 22.07 -14.78
CA LYS A 47 14.43 22.29 -15.21
C LYS A 47 14.66 21.87 -16.66
N ILE A 48 14.18 20.68 -17.08
CA ILE A 48 14.30 20.20 -18.46
C ILE A 48 13.64 21.18 -19.42
N LYS A 49 12.47 21.69 -19.06
CA LYS A 49 11.73 22.67 -19.87
C LYS A 49 12.43 24.03 -19.95
N ALA A 50 13.04 24.50 -18.86
CA ALA A 50 13.81 25.74 -18.78
C ALA A 50 15.11 25.71 -19.61
N LEU A 51 15.72 24.54 -19.77
CA LEU A 51 16.91 24.32 -20.59
C LEU A 51 16.61 24.26 -22.10
N GLY A 52 15.36 24.48 -22.51
CA GLY A 52 14.96 24.48 -23.93
C GLY A 52 14.95 23.06 -24.55
N ASN A 53 15.18 22.01 -23.77
CA ASN A 53 15.05 20.66 -24.25
C ASN A 53 13.57 20.34 -24.51
N THR A 54 13.24 20.05 -25.76
CA THR A 54 11.92 19.50 -26.09
C THR A 54 11.80 18.13 -25.45
N ILE A 55 10.83 18.00 -24.54
CA ILE A 55 10.47 16.70 -23.97
C ILE A 55 9.92 15.86 -25.12
N THR A 56 10.72 14.90 -25.61
CA THR A 56 10.41 14.06 -26.77
C THR A 56 9.39 12.96 -26.46
N PHE A 57 9.04 12.78 -25.19
CA PHE A 57 8.01 11.85 -24.72
C PHE A 57 6.87 12.60 -24.02
N SER A 58 5.70 11.97 -23.93
CA SER A 58 4.58 12.60 -23.25
C SER A 58 4.95 12.88 -21.78
N VAL A 59 4.58 14.06 -21.27
CA VAL A 59 4.83 14.43 -19.85
C VAL A 59 4.27 13.36 -18.92
N THR A 60 3.15 12.73 -19.30
CA THR A 60 2.55 11.60 -18.57
C THR A 60 3.48 10.40 -18.49
N ALA A 61 4.09 10.00 -19.62
CA ALA A 61 5.04 8.89 -19.63
C ALA A 61 6.29 9.21 -18.81
N GLY A 62 6.78 10.45 -18.85
CA GLY A 62 7.90 10.90 -18.01
C GLY A 62 7.59 10.88 -16.52
N PHE A 63 6.36 11.25 -16.15
CA PHE A 63 5.93 11.25 -14.76
C PHE A 63 5.65 9.84 -14.21
N VAL A 64 5.09 8.96 -15.03
CA VAL A 64 4.66 7.61 -14.62
C VAL A 64 5.78 6.59 -14.80
N LEU A 65 6.47 6.60 -15.96
CA LEU A 65 7.43 5.57 -16.39
C LEU A 65 8.85 6.13 -16.64
N GLY A 66 9.05 7.45 -16.50
CA GLY A 66 10.36 8.07 -16.72
C GLY A 66 11.41 7.53 -15.76
N LEU A 67 12.69 7.70 -16.10
CA LEU A 67 13.81 7.45 -15.18
C LEU A 67 13.54 8.20 -13.87
N LYS A 68 13.11 7.48 -12.82
CA LYS A 68 12.56 7.97 -11.55
C LYS A 68 11.12 8.52 -11.64
N GLY A 69 10.24 7.88 -12.43
CA GLY A 69 8.80 8.13 -12.35
C GLY A 69 8.25 7.87 -10.96
N ILE A 70 7.14 8.51 -10.60
CA ILE A 70 6.59 8.44 -9.23
C ILE A 70 6.30 7.00 -8.78
N TYR A 71 5.83 6.15 -9.68
CA TYR A 71 5.53 4.75 -9.34
C TYR A 71 6.80 3.93 -9.15
N GLU A 72 7.87 4.19 -9.91
CA GLU A 72 9.16 3.52 -9.76
C GLU A 72 9.79 3.82 -8.39
N VAL A 73 9.87 5.09 -8.02
CA VAL A 73 10.44 5.51 -6.72
C VAL A 73 9.65 4.93 -5.55
N ILE A 74 8.32 4.92 -5.64
CA ILE A 74 7.47 4.37 -4.59
C ILE A 74 7.57 2.85 -4.55
N GLN A 75 7.69 2.18 -5.69
CA GLN A 75 7.92 0.74 -5.76
C GLN A 75 9.20 0.33 -5.02
N GLU A 76 10.28 1.11 -5.13
CA GLU A 76 11.55 0.87 -4.44
C GLU A 76 11.46 1.01 -2.91
N THR A 77 10.44 1.65 -2.38
CA THR A 77 10.31 1.90 -0.94
C THR A 77 9.15 1.17 -0.28
N ILE A 78 8.13 0.79 -1.06
CA ILE A 78 6.91 0.17 -0.52
C ILE A 78 7.17 -1.17 0.16
N TYR A 79 8.24 -1.89 -0.25
CA TYR A 79 8.64 -3.15 0.39
C TYR A 79 9.02 -2.99 1.87
N LEU A 80 9.30 -1.76 2.32
CA LEU A 80 9.59 -1.46 3.72
C LEU A 80 8.31 -1.21 4.52
N TYR A 81 7.33 -0.51 3.92
CA TYR A 81 6.08 -0.14 4.58
C TYR A 81 5.18 -1.33 4.86
N ILE A 82 5.06 -2.25 3.90
CA ILE A 82 4.12 -3.36 4.00
C ILE A 82 4.52 -4.39 5.07
N PRO A 83 5.78 -4.85 5.16
CA PRO A 83 6.19 -5.73 6.26
C PRO A 83 5.99 -5.11 7.64
N LEU A 84 6.32 -3.83 7.81
CA LEU A 84 6.09 -3.12 9.08
C LEU A 84 4.60 -3.09 9.48
N LEU A 85 3.70 -3.01 8.49
CA LEU A 85 2.27 -3.07 8.72
C LEU A 85 1.81 -4.48 9.07
N THR A 86 2.32 -5.49 8.36
CA THR A 86 1.86 -6.88 8.48
C THR A 86 2.44 -7.60 9.70
N MET A 87 3.60 -7.20 10.21
CA MET A 87 4.29 -7.90 11.30
C MET A 87 3.45 -8.08 12.57
N ASN A 88 2.45 -7.22 12.80
CA ASN A 88 1.60 -7.27 13.98
C ASN A 88 0.33 -8.13 13.81
N LEU A 89 0.02 -8.60 12.60
CA LEU A 89 -1.27 -9.22 12.30
C LEU A 89 -1.52 -10.57 12.96
N MET A 90 -0.51 -11.44 13.00
CA MET A 90 -0.63 -12.77 13.60
C MET A 90 0.24 -12.92 14.85
N SER A 91 1.45 -12.34 14.84
CA SER A 91 2.39 -12.43 15.96
C SER A 91 1.82 -11.84 17.25
N ARG A 92 0.93 -10.83 17.15
CA ARG A 92 0.21 -10.27 18.29
C ARG A 92 -0.74 -11.28 18.95
N GLU A 93 -1.40 -12.13 18.16
CA GLU A 93 -2.31 -13.16 18.69
C GLU A 93 -1.53 -14.30 19.36
N TYR A 94 -0.34 -14.62 18.84
CA TYR A 94 0.57 -15.57 19.49
C TYR A 94 1.08 -15.03 20.82
N SER A 95 1.54 -13.78 20.86
CA SER A 95 2.12 -13.17 22.06
C SER A 95 1.07 -12.91 23.15
N SER A 96 -0.17 -12.59 22.80
CA SER A 96 -1.27 -12.40 23.76
C SER A 96 -1.94 -13.70 24.22
N GLY A 97 -1.59 -14.84 23.59
CA GLY A 97 -2.23 -16.13 23.86
C GLY A 97 -3.67 -16.23 23.36
N SER A 98 -4.20 -15.19 22.71
CA SER A 98 -5.57 -15.16 22.16
C SER A 98 -5.78 -16.17 21.03
N ILE A 99 -4.70 -16.68 20.46
CA ILE A 99 -4.74 -17.75 19.46
C ILE A 99 -5.43 -19.02 19.99
N LYS A 100 -5.31 -19.32 21.30
CA LYS A 100 -5.99 -20.47 21.94
C LYS A 100 -7.51 -20.28 21.92
N LEU A 101 -7.98 -19.07 22.15
CA LEU A 101 -9.41 -18.71 22.06
C LEU A 101 -9.92 -18.79 20.62
N LEU A 102 -9.10 -18.43 19.66
CA LEU A 102 -9.41 -18.54 18.24
C LEU A 102 -9.60 -20.02 17.81
N TYR A 103 -8.72 -20.91 18.24
CA TYR A 103 -8.80 -22.35 17.95
C TYR A 103 -9.94 -23.07 18.68
N SER A 104 -10.39 -22.55 19.82
CA SER A 104 -11.57 -23.10 20.55
C SER A 104 -12.90 -22.60 19.97
N SER A 105 -12.88 -21.61 19.08
CA SER A 105 -14.09 -21.09 18.45
C SER A 105 -14.50 -21.95 17.24
N PRO A 106 -15.81 -22.03 16.89
CA PRO A 106 -16.29 -22.80 15.74
C PRO A 106 -15.98 -22.11 14.38
N VAL A 107 -14.85 -21.40 14.29
CA VAL A 107 -14.42 -20.66 13.11
C VAL A 107 -13.27 -21.42 12.43
N SER A 108 -13.35 -21.63 11.11
CA SER A 108 -12.26 -22.29 10.40
C SER A 108 -11.04 -21.37 10.24
N SER A 109 -9.83 -21.93 10.31
CA SER A 109 -8.57 -21.20 10.12
C SER A 109 -8.54 -20.42 8.79
N VAL A 110 -9.16 -20.98 7.73
CA VAL A 110 -9.29 -20.32 6.43
C VAL A 110 -10.11 -19.03 6.53
N GLN A 111 -11.19 -19.02 7.30
CA GLN A 111 -12.03 -17.82 7.46
C GLN A 111 -11.28 -16.71 8.21
N ILE A 112 -10.42 -17.07 9.16
CA ILE A 112 -9.57 -16.13 9.89
C ILE A 112 -8.55 -15.49 8.95
N ILE A 113 -7.80 -16.31 8.21
CA ILE A 113 -6.77 -15.83 7.27
C ILE A 113 -7.38 -14.95 6.19
N VAL A 114 -8.50 -15.38 5.58
CA VAL A 114 -9.18 -14.59 4.56
C VAL A 114 -9.73 -13.28 5.14
N GLY A 115 -10.24 -13.28 6.37
CA GLY A 115 -10.70 -12.08 7.05
C GLY A 115 -9.56 -11.07 7.26
N LYS A 116 -8.39 -11.54 7.71
CA LYS A 116 -7.18 -10.72 7.85
C LYS A 116 -6.70 -10.18 6.50
N PHE A 117 -6.69 -11.01 5.47
CA PHE A 117 -6.33 -10.58 4.12
C PHE A 117 -7.26 -9.50 3.58
N VAL A 118 -8.57 -9.63 3.79
CA VAL A 118 -9.55 -8.60 3.37
C VAL A 118 -9.29 -7.27 4.11
N SER A 119 -8.90 -7.28 5.38
CA SER A 119 -8.53 -6.04 6.08
C SER A 119 -7.29 -5.39 5.45
N MET A 120 -6.31 -6.18 5.01
CA MET A 120 -5.14 -5.70 4.28
C MET A 120 -5.49 -5.11 2.91
N VAL A 121 -6.43 -5.71 2.17
CA VAL A 121 -6.93 -5.16 0.90
C VAL A 121 -7.49 -3.76 1.09
N VAL A 122 -8.28 -3.55 2.15
CA VAL A 122 -8.83 -2.21 2.45
C VAL A 122 -7.72 -1.22 2.80
N PHE A 123 -6.71 -1.65 3.56
CA PHE A 123 -5.57 -0.79 3.89
C PHE A 123 -4.70 -0.49 2.67
N ALA A 124 -4.50 -1.46 1.77
CA ALA A 124 -3.83 -1.28 0.49
C ALA A 124 -4.52 -0.23 -0.39
N LEU A 125 -5.86 -0.20 -0.40
CA LEU A 125 -6.62 0.83 -1.12
C LEU A 125 -6.31 2.24 -0.60
N ILE A 126 -6.06 2.41 0.71
CA ILE A 126 -5.69 3.72 1.27
C ILE A 126 -4.34 4.17 0.72
N PHE A 127 -3.34 3.29 0.62
CA PHE A 127 -2.05 3.60 0.00
C PHE A 127 -2.22 4.03 -1.46
N VAL A 128 -3.06 3.31 -2.22
CA VAL A 128 -3.33 3.65 -3.63
C VAL A 128 -4.07 4.99 -3.75
N VAL A 129 -5.00 5.30 -2.85
CA VAL A 129 -5.68 6.61 -2.82
C VAL A 129 -4.69 7.74 -2.53
N ILE A 130 -3.77 7.56 -1.60
CA ILE A 130 -2.70 8.55 -1.33
C ILE A 130 -1.85 8.74 -2.58
N LEU A 131 -1.47 7.66 -3.26
CA LEU A 131 -0.69 7.71 -4.50
C LEU A 131 -1.46 8.33 -5.67
N ALA A 132 -2.79 8.25 -5.67
CA ALA A 132 -3.63 8.89 -6.68
C ALA A 132 -3.66 10.42 -6.55
N LEU A 133 -3.39 11.00 -5.37
CA LEU A 133 -3.45 12.45 -5.17
C LEU A 133 -2.51 13.22 -6.12
N PRO A 134 -1.20 12.93 -6.21
CA PRO A 134 -0.31 13.61 -7.15
C PRO A 134 -0.69 13.36 -8.61
N THR A 135 -1.23 12.20 -8.93
CA THR A 135 -1.69 11.91 -10.30
C THR A 135 -2.94 12.72 -10.69
N ILE A 136 -3.83 13.00 -9.74
CA ILE A 136 -4.98 13.89 -9.94
C ILE A 136 -4.50 15.33 -10.19
N VAL A 137 -3.53 15.82 -9.40
CA VAL A 137 -2.93 17.14 -9.61
C VAL A 137 -2.32 17.25 -11.00
N MET A 138 -1.60 16.23 -11.44
CA MET A 138 -1.03 16.17 -12.77
C MET A 138 -2.12 16.18 -13.86
N PHE A 139 -3.20 15.42 -13.68
CA PHE A 139 -4.33 15.38 -14.62
C PHE A 139 -4.97 16.76 -14.85
N ILE A 140 -5.09 17.56 -13.79
CA ILE A 140 -5.65 18.92 -13.87
C ILE A 140 -4.68 19.91 -14.53
N SER A 141 -3.36 19.71 -14.34
CA SER A 141 -2.32 20.68 -14.71
C SER A 141 -1.76 20.49 -16.12
N VAL A 142 -1.88 19.29 -16.68
CA VAL A 142 -1.25 18.94 -17.97
C VAL A 142 -2.32 18.67 -19.03
N PRO A 143 -2.29 19.35 -20.19
CA PRO A 143 -3.17 19.02 -21.32
C PRO A 143 -2.75 17.68 -21.95
N HIS A 144 -3.70 16.89 -22.44
CA HIS A 144 -3.47 15.59 -23.10
C HIS A 144 -2.80 14.52 -22.26
N VAL A 145 -3.35 14.27 -21.08
CA VAL A 145 -2.90 13.20 -20.18
C VAL A 145 -3.43 11.83 -20.64
N ASP A 146 -2.56 10.83 -20.69
CA ASP A 146 -2.93 9.44 -20.99
C ASP A 146 -3.55 8.76 -19.78
N ILE A 147 -4.87 8.80 -19.68
CA ILE A 147 -5.64 8.21 -18.55
C ILE A 147 -5.37 6.71 -18.44
N THR A 148 -5.26 6.02 -19.58
CA THR A 148 -4.99 4.57 -19.60
C THR A 148 -3.69 4.21 -18.90
N LEU A 149 -2.64 5.01 -19.11
CA LEU A 149 -1.34 4.82 -18.49
C LEU A 149 -1.40 5.02 -16.97
N ILE A 150 -2.12 6.05 -16.52
CA ILE A 150 -2.31 6.34 -15.09
C ILE A 150 -3.08 5.19 -14.41
N LEU A 151 -4.19 4.76 -14.99
CA LEU A 151 -5.00 3.68 -14.42
C LEU A 151 -4.23 2.36 -14.39
N ALA A 152 -3.47 2.05 -15.44
CA ALA A 152 -2.60 0.88 -15.47
C ALA A 152 -1.54 0.94 -14.37
N GLY A 153 -0.92 2.10 -14.15
CA GLY A 153 0.04 2.33 -13.08
C GLY A 153 -0.55 2.16 -11.69
N LEU A 154 -1.71 2.75 -11.40
CA LEU A 154 -2.40 2.59 -10.11
C LEU A 154 -2.84 1.15 -9.87
N LEU A 155 -3.35 0.46 -10.91
CA LEU A 155 -3.71 -0.96 -10.81
C LEU A 155 -2.48 -1.83 -10.53
N SER A 156 -1.37 -1.58 -11.22
CA SER A 156 -0.13 -2.32 -11.02
C SER A 156 0.40 -2.14 -9.59
N MET A 157 0.37 -0.92 -9.06
CA MET A 157 0.74 -0.63 -7.68
C MET A 157 -0.18 -1.33 -6.68
N PHE A 158 -1.47 -1.32 -6.92
CA PHE A 158 -2.42 -2.05 -6.07
C PHE A 158 -2.11 -3.54 -6.00
N LEU A 159 -1.90 -4.18 -7.16
CA LEU A 159 -1.55 -5.61 -7.23
C LEU A 159 -0.21 -5.92 -6.57
N LEU A 160 0.77 -5.04 -6.72
CA LEU A 160 2.07 -5.17 -6.06
C LEU A 160 1.94 -5.09 -4.53
N ILE A 161 1.19 -4.12 -4.01
CA ILE A 161 0.91 -4.01 -2.57
C ILE A 161 0.20 -5.28 -2.05
N LEU A 162 -0.79 -5.79 -2.77
CA LEU A 162 -1.48 -7.03 -2.40
C LEU A 162 -0.54 -8.23 -2.36
N THR A 163 0.42 -8.31 -3.29
CA THR A 163 1.44 -9.36 -3.29
C THR A 163 2.30 -9.29 -2.04
N TYR A 164 2.80 -8.12 -1.68
CA TYR A 164 3.55 -7.93 -0.44
C TYR A 164 2.71 -8.21 0.81
N CYS A 165 1.43 -7.80 0.84
CA CYS A 165 0.51 -8.14 1.92
C CYS A 165 0.33 -9.66 2.09
N SER A 166 0.24 -10.41 0.98
CA SER A 166 0.12 -11.87 1.01
C SER A 166 1.37 -12.52 1.58
N ILE A 167 2.56 -12.07 1.13
CA ILE A 167 3.85 -12.55 1.61
C ILE A 167 4.01 -12.20 3.10
N GLY A 168 3.72 -10.96 3.48
CA GLY A 168 3.79 -10.52 4.87
C GLY A 168 2.87 -11.33 5.79
N LEU A 169 1.63 -11.56 5.36
CA LEU A 169 0.69 -12.37 6.12
C LEU A 169 1.17 -13.83 6.25
N PHE A 170 1.76 -14.40 5.21
CA PHE A 170 2.38 -15.73 5.27
C PHE A 170 3.54 -15.75 6.27
N MET A 171 4.45 -14.77 6.21
CA MET A 171 5.59 -14.71 7.13
C MET A 171 5.15 -14.57 8.59
N THR A 172 4.08 -13.81 8.88
CA THR A 172 3.55 -13.68 10.24
C THR A 172 2.94 -14.97 10.79
N THR A 173 2.55 -15.92 9.92
CA THR A 173 2.07 -17.25 10.37
C THR A 173 3.21 -18.19 10.77
N LEU A 174 4.44 -17.95 10.27
CA LEU A 174 5.60 -18.81 10.53
C LEU A 174 6.30 -18.49 11.85
N THR A 175 6.10 -17.29 12.40
CA THR A 175 6.80 -16.86 13.61
C THR A 175 5.85 -16.32 14.68
N SER A 176 6.17 -16.64 15.94
CA SER A 176 5.47 -16.08 17.11
C SER A 176 6.04 -14.75 17.61
N TYR A 177 7.20 -14.34 17.08
CA TYR A 177 7.88 -13.11 17.48
C TYR A 177 7.58 -11.96 16.48
N GLN A 178 7.11 -10.83 17.00
CA GLN A 178 6.71 -9.67 16.18
C GLN A 178 7.86 -9.08 15.33
N VAL A 179 9.09 -9.14 15.85
CA VAL A 179 10.27 -8.54 15.19
C VAL A 179 10.86 -9.45 14.12
N VAL A 180 10.57 -10.75 14.15
CA VAL A 180 11.10 -11.75 13.21
C VAL A 180 10.12 -12.00 12.05
N ALA A 181 8.84 -11.59 12.19
CA ALA A 181 7.84 -11.66 11.16
C ALA A 181 8.01 -10.54 10.14
#